data_388915fd7ca0ed1b69aca8e0ecc13d7d
#
_entry.id   388915fd7ca0ed1b69aca8e0ecc13d7d
#
_cell.length_a   1.000
_cell.length_b   1.000
_cell.length_c   1.000
_cell.angle_alpha   90.00
_cell.angle_beta   90.00
_cell.angle_gamma   90.00
#
_symmetry.space_group_name_H-M   'P 1'
#
loop_
_entity.id
_entity.type
_entity.pdbx_description
1 polymer ?
#
loop_
_entity_poly.entity_id
_entity_poly.type
_entity_poly.pdbx_seq_one_letter_code
_entity_poly.pdbx_strand_id
1 'polypeptide(L)'
;SVPSFFMNGEMDDLRFYNKALTLDEIKADMDATVDGTTDGLVAAYDFTDISGVEVSDISGHGHTGTLVNFPNYSTLYTVTIAAPDPEQGTLKVMNGSTEVVSGTGIPENTRLTVVAEPADGYQLKEIRVNDVALETNVNTFTLTQETTVTAEFEEAVPAYCTYEGNSSHDQRYVRSITMNGGTSPFSVSVYSTTRQAIYVDKTDHVLEAYAGEEIQPVVNWAGEWMHGYLYIDYDKDYTFSYTLGSDDYPTADGELVSYTFYSPSDSQWGKNSKGESTKHDSRLDNVPSFTLPESLAPGEYRVRLKIDWCHLDPCGHPDEIANTLTGNGGNIV
;
A
#
# COMPACT_ATOMS: atom_id res chain seq x y z
N SER A 1 33.91 -25.08 36.76
CA SER A 1 33.55 -25.02 35.34
C SER A 1 32.44 -24.02 35.16
N VAL A 2 32.71 -23.03 34.32
CA VAL A 2 31.67 -22.05 33.94
C VAL A 2 30.64 -22.81 33.11
N PRO A 3 29.35 -22.74 33.42
CA PRO A 3 28.32 -23.33 32.56
C PRO A 3 28.44 -22.76 31.14
N SER A 4 28.62 -23.61 30.14
CA SER A 4 28.84 -23.22 28.76
C SER A 4 27.56 -23.24 27.89
N PHE A 5 26.40 -23.44 28.53
CA PHE A 5 25.13 -23.51 27.83
C PHE A 5 24.25 -22.32 28.26
N PHE A 6 24.09 -21.38 27.35
CA PHE A 6 23.20 -20.23 27.57
C PHE A 6 21.93 -20.43 26.71
N MET A 7 20.77 -20.15 27.29
CA MET A 7 19.55 -20.03 26.54
C MET A 7 19.56 -18.70 25.79
N ASN A 8 19.42 -18.74 24.48
CA ASN A 8 19.21 -17.53 23.67
C ASN A 8 17.73 -17.48 23.29
N GLY A 9 16.94 -16.79 24.09
CA GLY A 9 15.49 -16.72 23.95
C GLY A 9 14.86 -15.98 25.13
N GLU A 10 13.55 -15.94 25.13
CA GLU A 10 12.73 -15.37 26.21
C GLU A 10 12.32 -16.49 27.18
N MET A 11 12.10 -16.16 28.44
CA MET A 11 11.61 -17.05 29.47
C MET A 11 10.48 -16.35 30.21
N ASP A 12 9.36 -17.04 30.31
CA ASP A 12 8.16 -16.62 31.01
C ASP A 12 7.52 -17.80 31.74
N ASP A 13 6.63 -17.55 32.68
CA ASP A 13 5.85 -18.58 33.39
C ASP A 13 6.72 -19.73 33.96
N LEU A 14 7.84 -19.42 34.61
CA LEU A 14 8.71 -20.42 35.20
C LEU A 14 8.08 -21.00 36.48
N ARG A 15 7.84 -22.32 36.54
CA ARG A 15 7.22 -23.01 37.65
C ARG A 15 8.08 -24.13 38.18
N PHE A 16 8.15 -24.28 39.50
CA PHE A 16 8.89 -25.33 40.19
C PHE A 16 7.93 -26.22 40.98
N TYR A 17 8.05 -27.51 40.79
CA TYR A 17 7.25 -28.52 41.46
C TYR A 17 8.12 -29.44 42.30
N ASN A 18 7.58 -29.91 43.46
CA ASN A 18 8.24 -30.90 44.30
C ASN A 18 7.86 -32.35 43.93
N LYS A 19 7.12 -32.53 42.83
CA LYS A 19 6.71 -33.81 42.26
C LYS A 19 6.97 -33.85 40.77
N ALA A 20 7.06 -35.07 40.20
CA ALA A 20 7.04 -35.21 38.75
C ALA A 20 5.61 -35.06 38.24
N LEU A 21 5.42 -34.20 37.24
CA LEU A 21 4.14 -34.02 36.58
C LEU A 21 3.96 -35.02 35.44
N THR A 22 2.76 -35.49 35.27
CA THR A 22 2.36 -36.26 34.07
C THR A 22 2.19 -35.33 32.89
N LEU A 23 2.18 -35.90 31.68
CA LEU A 23 1.99 -35.08 30.45
C LEU A 23 0.65 -34.30 30.46
N ASP A 24 -0.41 -34.91 31.03
CA ASP A 24 -1.72 -34.27 31.11
C ASP A 24 -1.75 -33.13 32.14
N GLU A 25 -1.03 -33.30 33.28
CA GLU A 25 -0.83 -32.22 34.23
C GLU A 25 -0.01 -31.06 33.62
N ILE A 26 1.07 -31.33 32.88
CA ILE A 26 1.84 -30.31 32.19
C ILE A 26 0.99 -29.50 31.19
N LYS A 27 0.20 -30.21 30.38
CA LYS A 27 -0.70 -29.54 29.41
C LYS A 27 -1.76 -28.68 30.08
N ALA A 28 -2.35 -29.20 31.18
CA ALA A 28 -3.34 -28.44 31.93
C ALA A 28 -2.73 -27.21 32.61
N ASP A 29 -1.45 -27.28 33.00
CA ASP A 29 -0.73 -26.24 33.68
C ASP A 29 -0.28 -25.12 32.73
N MET A 30 -0.04 -25.44 31.45
CA MET A 30 0.42 -24.47 30.45
C MET A 30 -0.53 -23.30 30.27
N ASP A 31 -1.83 -23.51 30.40
CA ASP A 31 -2.88 -22.51 30.23
C ASP A 31 -3.51 -22.07 31.56
N ALA A 32 -3.02 -22.60 32.69
CA ALA A 32 -3.60 -22.34 33.98
C ALA A 32 -3.04 -21.07 34.64
N THR A 33 -3.90 -20.25 35.22
CA THR A 33 -3.50 -19.20 36.12
C THR A 33 -2.87 -19.81 37.38
N VAL A 34 -1.71 -19.32 37.79
CA VAL A 34 -1.05 -19.76 39.03
C VAL A 34 -1.91 -19.36 40.23
N ASP A 35 -2.20 -20.31 41.07
CA ASP A 35 -2.76 -20.08 42.38
C ASP A 35 -1.97 -20.87 43.43
N GLY A 36 -1.94 -20.40 44.67
CA GLY A 36 -1.19 -21.02 45.76
C GLY A 36 -1.71 -22.39 46.22
N THR A 37 -2.76 -22.92 45.55
CA THR A 37 -3.38 -24.21 45.91
C THR A 37 -2.99 -25.34 44.96
N THR A 38 -2.21 -25.05 43.91
CA THR A 38 -1.77 -26.03 42.91
C THR A 38 -0.90 -27.11 43.61
N ASP A 39 -1.33 -28.37 43.50
CA ASP A 39 -0.67 -29.49 44.19
C ASP A 39 0.77 -29.70 43.73
N GLY A 40 1.68 -29.64 44.70
CA GLY A 40 3.13 -29.76 44.46
C GLY A 40 3.84 -28.55 43.91
N LEU A 41 3.15 -27.42 43.63
CA LEU A 41 3.79 -26.17 43.23
C LEU A 41 4.60 -25.60 44.41
N VAL A 42 5.88 -25.31 44.19
CA VAL A 42 6.79 -24.75 45.19
C VAL A 42 7.03 -23.28 44.98
N ALA A 43 7.27 -22.87 43.71
CA ALA A 43 7.50 -21.49 43.36
C ALA A 43 7.03 -21.26 41.93
N ALA A 44 6.62 -20.02 41.61
CA ALA A 44 6.27 -19.62 40.25
C ALA A 44 6.66 -18.16 40.01
N TYR A 45 7.16 -17.86 38.81
CA TYR A 45 7.64 -16.55 38.41
C TYR A 45 7.11 -16.23 37.00
N ASP A 46 6.31 -15.19 36.87
CA ASP A 46 5.81 -14.65 35.60
C ASP A 46 6.61 -13.44 35.10
N PHE A 47 7.65 -13.07 35.85
CA PHE A 47 8.55 -11.95 35.56
C PHE A 47 7.84 -10.59 35.32
N THR A 48 6.59 -10.47 35.71
CA THR A 48 5.85 -9.19 35.57
C THR A 48 6.11 -8.22 36.73
N ASP A 49 6.41 -8.76 37.92
CA ASP A 49 6.72 -7.99 39.13
C ASP A 49 8.18 -8.18 39.54
N ILE A 50 9.05 -7.33 38.97
CA ILE A 50 10.48 -7.34 39.25
C ILE A 50 10.83 -6.01 39.99
N SER A 51 11.39 -6.13 41.18
CA SER A 51 11.87 -5.00 41.97
C SER A 51 13.39 -5.05 42.09
N GLY A 52 14.10 -4.28 41.32
CA GLY A 52 15.56 -4.32 41.24
C GLY A 52 16.06 -5.67 40.71
N VAL A 53 16.65 -6.50 41.55
CA VAL A 53 17.11 -7.84 41.22
C VAL A 53 16.20 -8.93 41.78
N GLU A 54 15.11 -8.57 42.46
CA GLU A 54 14.18 -9.50 43.07
C GLU A 54 12.99 -9.74 42.15
N VAL A 55 12.61 -11.01 41.98
CA VAL A 55 11.43 -11.47 41.23
C VAL A 55 10.44 -12.05 42.20
N SER A 56 9.21 -11.55 42.19
CA SER A 56 8.15 -12.02 43.07
C SER A 56 7.76 -13.45 42.77
N ASP A 57 7.61 -14.26 43.84
CA ASP A 57 7.01 -15.59 43.74
C ASP A 57 5.49 -15.47 43.75
N ILE A 58 4.88 -15.69 42.59
CA ILE A 58 3.41 -15.62 42.43
C ILE A 58 2.69 -16.88 42.90
N SER A 59 3.43 -17.92 43.33
CA SER A 59 2.80 -19.10 43.94
C SER A 59 2.24 -18.86 45.34
N GLY A 60 2.61 -17.73 45.97
CA GLY A 60 2.19 -17.40 47.33
C GLY A 60 2.98 -18.13 48.41
N HIS A 61 4.02 -18.92 48.09
CA HIS A 61 4.84 -19.63 49.06
C HIS A 61 6.07 -18.83 49.54
N GLY A 62 6.30 -17.64 48.99
CA GLY A 62 7.30 -16.71 49.48
C GLY A 62 8.75 -17.01 49.08
N HIS A 63 8.95 -17.72 47.98
CA HIS A 63 10.27 -18.03 47.45
C HIS A 63 10.73 -16.99 46.44
N THR A 64 10.97 -15.76 46.89
CA THR A 64 11.46 -14.67 46.03
C THR A 64 12.71 -15.08 45.28
N GLY A 65 12.67 -14.90 43.96
CA GLY A 65 13.81 -15.14 43.05
C GLY A 65 14.80 -13.97 43.11
N THR A 66 16.06 -14.25 42.77
CA THR A 66 17.09 -13.23 42.61
C THR A 66 17.74 -13.36 41.25
N LEU A 67 17.74 -12.29 40.48
CA LEU A 67 18.43 -12.22 39.19
C LEU A 67 19.95 -12.02 39.44
N VAL A 68 20.75 -12.98 38.98
CA VAL A 68 22.22 -12.96 39.14
C VAL A 68 22.86 -12.68 37.79
N ASN A 69 23.79 -11.69 37.76
CA ASN A 69 24.45 -11.23 36.54
C ASN A 69 23.52 -10.70 35.45
N PHE A 70 22.31 -10.28 35.84
CA PHE A 70 21.46 -9.55 34.95
C PHE A 70 22.06 -8.16 34.72
N PRO A 71 22.10 -7.65 33.48
CA PRO A 71 22.32 -6.23 33.30
C PRO A 71 21.22 -5.52 34.10
N ASN A 72 21.60 -4.52 34.92
CA ASN A 72 20.64 -3.76 35.71
C ASN A 72 19.38 -3.55 34.91
N TYR A 73 18.23 -4.02 35.45
CA TYR A 73 16.97 -3.75 34.80
C TYR A 73 16.88 -2.25 34.69
N SER A 74 16.96 -1.85 33.50
CA SER A 74 16.99 -0.52 33.01
C SER A 74 15.83 0.25 33.60
N THR A 75 16.08 1.47 33.89
CA THR A 75 15.09 2.49 34.10
C THR A 75 13.87 2.24 33.24
N LEU A 76 12.70 2.14 33.83
CA LEU A 76 11.46 2.12 33.08
C LEU A 76 11.12 3.53 32.67
N TYR A 77 10.87 3.73 31.40
CA TYR A 77 10.39 4.98 30.86
C TYR A 77 8.94 4.86 30.43
N THR A 78 8.16 5.87 30.73
CA THR A 78 6.75 5.93 30.33
C THR A 78 6.64 6.34 28.86
N VAL A 79 5.82 5.64 28.11
CA VAL A 79 5.46 6.01 26.74
C VAL A 79 4.06 6.63 26.77
N THR A 80 3.97 7.91 26.47
CA THR A 80 2.70 8.62 26.30
C THR A 80 2.33 8.65 24.83
N ILE A 81 1.16 8.13 24.48
CA ILE A 81 0.64 8.15 23.12
C ILE A 81 -0.44 9.23 23.06
N ALA A 82 -0.16 10.31 22.35
CA ALA A 82 -1.12 11.38 22.14
C ALA A 82 -2.03 10.99 20.97
N ALA A 83 -3.27 10.63 21.27
CA ALA A 83 -4.25 10.25 20.26
C ALA A 83 -4.49 11.41 19.29
N PRO A 84 -4.42 11.19 17.97
CA PRO A 84 -4.80 12.17 16.97
C PRO A 84 -6.32 12.38 16.97
N ASP A 85 -6.79 13.31 16.13
CA ASP A 85 -8.20 13.42 15.82
C ASP A 85 -8.68 12.11 15.17
N PRO A 86 -9.67 11.41 15.74
CA PRO A 86 -10.15 10.13 15.22
C PRO A 86 -10.78 10.23 13.81
N GLU A 87 -11.18 11.44 13.38
CA GLU A 87 -11.66 11.67 12.01
C GLU A 87 -10.51 11.71 10.98
N GLN A 88 -9.28 11.93 11.44
CA GLN A 88 -8.10 12.05 10.59
C GLN A 88 -7.26 10.76 10.53
N GLY A 89 -7.30 9.96 11.60
CA GLY A 89 -6.53 8.72 11.64
C GLY A 89 -6.37 8.14 13.04
N THR A 90 -5.58 7.08 13.12
CA THR A 90 -5.26 6.38 14.38
C THR A 90 -3.77 6.28 14.61
N LEU A 91 -3.37 6.20 15.88
CA LEU A 91 -1.98 6.09 16.31
C LEU A 91 -1.85 5.00 17.36
N LYS A 92 -0.92 4.08 17.15
CA LYS A 92 -0.56 3.01 18.09
C LYS A 92 0.96 2.91 18.20
N VAL A 93 1.42 2.43 19.35
CA VAL A 93 2.82 2.05 19.55
C VAL A 93 2.85 0.56 19.89
N MET A 94 3.76 -0.16 19.28
CA MET A 94 3.90 -1.61 19.42
C MET A 94 5.24 -1.98 20.03
N ASN A 95 5.23 -2.93 20.96
CA ASN A 95 6.41 -3.65 21.43
C ASN A 95 6.34 -5.08 20.86
N GLY A 96 7.08 -5.32 19.78
CA GLY A 96 6.89 -6.54 18.98
C GLY A 96 5.46 -6.63 18.44
N SER A 97 4.72 -7.65 18.84
CA SER A 97 3.30 -7.85 18.48
C SER A 97 2.30 -7.27 19.48
N THR A 98 2.77 -6.76 20.62
CA THR A 98 1.91 -6.26 21.71
C THR A 98 1.72 -4.75 21.60
N GLU A 99 0.48 -4.29 21.66
CA GLU A 99 0.17 -2.86 21.69
C GLU A 99 0.51 -2.27 23.06
N VAL A 100 1.23 -1.15 23.04
CA VAL A 100 1.61 -0.40 24.24
C VAL A 100 0.43 0.44 24.70
N VAL A 101 0.02 0.28 25.95
CA VAL A 101 -0.97 1.14 26.56
C VAL A 101 -0.29 2.45 26.98
N SER A 102 -0.86 3.59 26.58
CA SER A 102 -0.32 4.91 26.96
C SER A 102 -0.17 5.06 28.46
N GLY A 103 1.00 5.52 28.89
CA GLY A 103 1.35 5.65 30.30
C GLY A 103 1.99 4.41 30.92
N THR A 104 2.19 3.33 30.17
CA THR A 104 2.88 2.13 30.66
C THR A 104 4.39 2.35 30.70
N GLY A 105 5.03 1.91 31.80
CA GLY A 105 6.48 1.87 31.93
C GLY A 105 7.09 0.72 31.10
N ILE A 106 8.05 1.04 30.25
CA ILE A 106 8.74 0.11 29.37
C ILE A 106 10.24 0.18 29.64
N PRO A 107 10.97 -0.94 29.59
CA PRO A 107 12.41 -0.94 29.84
C PRO A 107 13.17 -0.04 28.87
N GLU A 108 14.20 0.65 29.38
CA GLU A 108 15.16 1.39 28.58
C GLU A 108 15.77 0.49 27.50
N ASN A 109 16.11 1.06 26.35
CA ASN A 109 16.66 0.39 25.17
C ASN A 109 15.68 -0.55 24.45
N THR A 110 14.39 -0.59 24.84
CA THR A 110 13.37 -1.29 24.06
C THR A 110 13.16 -0.59 22.72
N ARG A 111 13.17 -1.36 21.65
CA ARG A 111 12.82 -0.87 20.30
C ARG A 111 11.32 -0.97 20.09
N LEU A 112 10.69 0.15 19.82
CA LEU A 112 9.26 0.29 19.64
C LEU A 112 8.95 0.64 18.19
N THR A 113 7.79 0.19 17.71
CA THR A 113 7.27 0.49 16.37
C THR A 113 6.02 1.36 16.51
N VAL A 114 5.95 2.43 15.72
CA VAL A 114 4.79 3.30 15.61
C VAL A 114 3.94 2.86 14.43
N VAL A 115 2.65 2.72 14.64
CA VAL A 115 1.65 2.42 13.61
C VAL A 115 0.70 3.61 13.57
N ALA A 116 0.75 4.38 12.49
CA ALA A 116 -0.13 5.50 12.22
C ALA A 116 -0.92 5.19 10.94
N GLU A 117 -2.25 5.10 11.07
CA GLU A 117 -3.14 4.74 9.97
C GLU A 117 -4.05 5.94 9.66
N PRO A 118 -3.91 6.58 8.48
CA PRO A 118 -4.81 7.65 8.07
C PRO A 118 -6.25 7.15 7.91
N ALA A 119 -7.22 8.01 8.18
CA ALA A 119 -8.61 7.81 7.79
C ALA A 119 -8.80 8.12 6.29
N ASP A 120 -9.95 7.72 5.73
CA ASP A 120 -10.31 8.02 4.35
C ASP A 120 -10.25 9.53 4.08
N GLY A 121 -9.58 9.92 3.00
CA GLY A 121 -9.36 11.32 2.63
C GLY A 121 -8.21 12.02 3.35
N TYR A 122 -7.46 11.31 4.19
CA TYR A 122 -6.28 11.83 4.87
C TYR A 122 -5.02 11.04 4.50
N GLN A 123 -3.87 11.65 4.72
CA GLN A 123 -2.55 11.01 4.62
C GLN A 123 -1.71 11.32 5.85
N LEU A 124 -0.79 10.43 6.16
CA LEU A 124 0.16 10.67 7.25
C LEU A 124 1.14 11.77 6.82
N LYS A 125 1.16 12.87 7.57
CA LYS A 125 2.11 13.96 7.36
C LYS A 125 3.44 13.65 8.03
N GLU A 126 3.43 13.35 9.32
CA GLU A 126 4.63 12.99 10.08
C GLU A 126 4.31 12.24 11.37
N ILE A 127 5.31 11.49 11.86
CA ILE A 127 5.34 10.92 13.20
C ILE A 127 6.42 11.68 13.98
N ARG A 128 6.11 12.05 15.23
CA ARG A 128 7.08 12.67 16.12
C ARG A 128 7.29 11.85 17.38
N VAL A 129 8.52 11.80 17.83
CA VAL A 129 8.94 11.24 19.10
C VAL A 129 9.64 12.34 19.88
N ASN A 130 9.06 12.76 21.01
CA ASN A 130 9.51 13.92 21.81
C ASN A 130 9.71 15.18 20.95
N ASP A 131 8.69 15.52 20.16
CA ASP A 131 8.67 16.67 19.23
C ASP A 131 9.70 16.61 18.08
N VAL A 132 10.45 15.53 17.96
CA VAL A 132 11.38 15.30 16.83
C VAL A 132 10.70 14.42 15.80
N ALA A 133 10.57 14.91 14.58
CA ALA A 133 10.02 14.13 13.46
C ALA A 133 10.92 12.95 13.13
N LEU A 134 10.32 11.78 12.93
CA LEU A 134 11.03 10.64 12.36
C LEU A 134 11.30 10.88 10.87
N GLU A 135 12.38 10.30 10.37
CA GLU A 135 12.67 10.36 8.94
C GLU A 135 11.58 9.66 8.12
N THR A 136 11.39 10.07 6.89
CA THR A 136 10.41 9.46 5.98
C THR A 136 10.64 7.94 5.87
N ASN A 137 9.58 7.17 6.01
CA ASN A 137 9.59 5.70 6.04
C ASN A 137 10.25 5.06 7.28
N VAL A 138 10.61 5.84 8.30
CA VAL A 138 11.04 5.31 9.59
C VAL A 138 9.87 5.37 10.56
N ASN A 139 9.48 4.22 11.08
CA ASN A 139 8.41 4.09 12.06
C ASN A 139 8.85 3.41 13.35
N THR A 140 10.15 3.35 13.62
CA THR A 140 10.70 2.73 14.82
C THR A 140 11.63 3.68 15.56
N PHE A 141 11.65 3.55 16.89
CA PHE A 141 12.59 4.27 17.74
C PHE A 141 13.03 3.38 18.90
N THR A 142 14.13 3.74 19.53
CA THR A 142 14.61 3.09 20.76
C THR A 142 14.32 3.96 21.96
N LEU A 143 13.71 3.38 22.97
CA LEU A 143 13.31 4.10 24.18
C LEU A 143 14.53 4.38 25.09
N THR A 144 14.87 5.65 25.28
CA THR A 144 16.04 6.08 26.09
C THR A 144 15.69 7.10 27.16
N GLN A 145 14.42 7.52 27.21
CA GLN A 145 13.90 8.50 28.17
C GLN A 145 12.37 8.44 28.15
N GLU A 146 11.73 9.17 29.08
CA GLU A 146 10.30 9.44 29.01
C GLU A 146 9.94 9.95 27.62
N THR A 147 8.96 9.33 26.97
CA THR A 147 8.71 9.53 25.54
C THR A 147 7.25 9.82 25.26
N THR A 148 7.01 10.87 24.47
CA THR A 148 5.71 11.16 23.89
C THR A 148 5.76 10.88 22.41
N VAL A 149 4.77 10.14 21.91
CA VAL A 149 4.61 9.83 20.47
C VAL A 149 3.36 10.53 19.97
N THR A 150 3.49 11.24 18.86
CA THR A 150 2.40 11.92 18.15
C THR A 150 2.43 11.54 16.67
N ALA A 151 1.28 11.60 16.01
CA ALA A 151 1.16 11.57 14.55
C ALA A 151 0.33 12.77 14.10
N GLU A 152 0.75 13.42 13.04
CA GLU A 152 0.01 14.47 12.38
C GLU A 152 -0.48 13.94 11.03
N PHE A 153 -1.78 14.13 10.77
CA PHE A 153 -2.41 13.82 9.50
C PHE A 153 -2.82 15.11 8.81
N GLU A 154 -2.87 15.06 7.49
CA GLU A 154 -3.35 16.17 6.66
C GLU A 154 -4.29 15.63 5.59
N GLU A 155 -5.12 16.49 4.99
CA GLU A 155 -5.97 16.07 3.87
C GLU A 155 -5.09 15.46 2.76
N ALA A 156 -5.48 14.29 2.29
CA ALA A 156 -4.79 13.65 1.19
C ALA A 156 -4.90 14.51 -0.06
N VAL A 157 -3.77 14.83 -0.67
CA VAL A 157 -3.78 15.49 -1.97
C VAL A 157 -4.22 14.45 -3.00
N PRO A 158 -5.35 14.63 -3.66
CA PRO A 158 -5.78 13.71 -4.69
C PRO A 158 -4.70 13.55 -5.76
N ALA A 159 -4.39 12.35 -6.13
CA ALA A 159 -3.38 12.06 -7.13
C ALA A 159 -3.88 10.98 -8.09
N TYR A 160 -3.56 11.16 -9.37
CA TYR A 160 -3.85 10.12 -10.34
C TYR A 160 -3.09 8.83 -10.01
N CYS A 161 -3.76 7.70 -10.19
CA CYS A 161 -3.12 6.41 -10.01
C CYS A 161 -1.90 6.27 -10.93
N THR A 162 -0.83 5.73 -10.39
CA THR A 162 0.37 5.31 -11.12
C THR A 162 0.49 3.79 -11.01
N TYR A 163 1.28 3.19 -11.90
CA TYR A 163 1.50 1.76 -11.91
C TYR A 163 2.99 1.46 -11.83
N GLU A 164 3.41 0.82 -10.75
CA GLU A 164 4.81 0.48 -10.49
C GLU A 164 5.19 -0.98 -10.76
N GLY A 165 4.26 -1.77 -11.32
CA GLY A 165 4.50 -3.17 -11.62
C GLY A 165 5.49 -3.41 -12.76
N ASN A 166 6.12 -4.58 -12.76
CA ASN A 166 6.94 -5.07 -13.87
C ASN A 166 6.13 -6.03 -14.75
N SER A 167 6.30 -5.92 -16.06
CA SER A 167 5.71 -6.84 -17.02
C SER A 167 6.78 -7.61 -17.76
N SER A 168 6.49 -8.88 -18.05
CA SER A 168 7.37 -9.76 -18.81
C SER A 168 7.44 -9.44 -20.32
N HIS A 169 6.56 -8.56 -20.84
CA HIS A 169 6.45 -8.26 -22.27
C HIS A 169 6.89 -6.83 -22.56
N ASP A 170 8.18 -6.56 -22.44
CA ASP A 170 8.79 -5.25 -22.65
C ASP A 170 8.76 -4.76 -24.10
N GLN A 171 8.46 -5.65 -25.06
CA GLN A 171 8.26 -5.31 -26.48
C GLN A 171 6.89 -4.69 -26.79
N ARG A 172 5.96 -4.64 -25.81
CA ARG A 172 4.62 -4.04 -25.95
C ARG A 172 4.57 -2.69 -25.26
N TYR A 173 4.63 -1.61 -26.04
CA TYR A 173 4.76 -0.25 -25.51
C TYR A 173 4.31 0.81 -26.50
N VAL A 174 3.99 2.00 -26.01
CA VAL A 174 3.79 3.19 -26.83
C VAL A 174 5.15 3.73 -27.31
N ARG A 175 5.27 3.93 -28.61
CA ARG A 175 6.46 4.53 -29.24
C ARG A 175 6.36 6.06 -29.26
N SER A 176 5.21 6.55 -29.70
CA SER A 176 4.96 7.99 -29.77
C SER A 176 3.47 8.27 -29.75
N ILE A 177 3.15 9.46 -29.31
CA ILE A 177 1.81 10.04 -29.32
C ILE A 177 1.88 11.35 -30.06
N THR A 178 0.97 11.56 -31.03
CA THR A 178 0.74 12.85 -31.66
C THR A 178 -0.71 13.23 -31.39
N MET A 179 -0.93 14.42 -30.85
CA MET A 179 -2.25 15.00 -30.66
C MET A 179 -2.44 16.10 -31.69
N ASN A 180 -3.30 15.84 -32.66
CA ASN A 180 -3.67 16.82 -33.69
C ASN A 180 -5.00 17.48 -33.34
N GLY A 181 -5.18 18.71 -33.75
CA GLY A 181 -6.31 19.59 -33.38
C GLY A 181 -5.86 20.64 -32.41
N GLY A 182 -6.75 21.53 -32.05
CA GLY A 182 -6.41 22.63 -31.18
C GLY A 182 -5.48 23.67 -31.80
N THR A 183 -4.97 24.54 -30.94
CA THR A 183 -4.07 25.64 -31.34
C THR A 183 -2.60 25.29 -31.15
N SER A 184 -2.30 24.23 -30.37
CA SER A 184 -0.93 23.79 -30.08
C SER A 184 -0.75 22.27 -30.20
N PRO A 185 -0.92 21.69 -31.41
CA PRO A 185 -0.70 20.27 -31.61
C PRO A 185 0.74 19.88 -31.26
N PHE A 186 0.92 18.69 -30.67
CA PHE A 186 2.24 18.19 -30.28
C PHE A 186 2.49 16.75 -30.73
N SER A 187 3.75 16.37 -30.74
CA SER A 187 4.19 15.00 -30.89
C SER A 187 5.28 14.68 -29.88
N VAL A 188 5.13 13.59 -29.15
CA VAL A 188 6.08 13.14 -28.13
C VAL A 188 6.49 11.71 -28.35
N SER A 189 7.80 11.46 -28.21
CA SER A 189 8.33 10.09 -28.19
C SER A 189 8.30 9.55 -26.76
N VAL A 190 7.87 8.29 -26.61
CA VAL A 190 7.84 7.60 -25.33
C VAL A 190 9.01 6.61 -25.27
N TYR A 191 8.99 5.57 -26.09
CA TYR A 191 10.07 4.58 -26.17
C TYR A 191 10.46 4.28 -27.62
N SER A 192 11.77 4.10 -27.85
CA SER A 192 12.28 3.82 -29.19
C SER A 192 12.48 2.31 -29.47
N THR A 193 12.80 1.51 -28.47
CA THR A 193 13.20 0.10 -28.62
C THR A 193 12.44 -0.86 -27.71
N THR A 194 12.49 -0.63 -26.41
CA THR A 194 11.83 -1.45 -25.39
C THR A 194 11.26 -0.57 -24.31
N ARG A 195 10.22 -1.06 -23.63
CA ARG A 195 9.63 -0.38 -22.50
C ARG A 195 10.57 -0.46 -21.28
N GLN A 196 10.75 0.65 -20.59
CA GLN A 196 11.54 0.74 -19.36
C GLN A 196 10.66 0.83 -18.11
N ALA A 197 9.47 1.41 -18.23
CA ALA A 197 8.48 1.50 -17.17
C ALA A 197 7.08 1.31 -17.74
N ILE A 198 6.15 0.83 -16.91
CA ILE A 198 4.74 0.70 -17.32
C ILE A 198 4.06 2.07 -17.33
N TYR A 199 4.30 2.89 -16.32
CA TYR A 199 3.80 4.26 -16.28
C TYR A 199 4.88 5.26 -16.71
N VAL A 200 4.50 6.20 -17.58
CA VAL A 200 5.38 7.25 -18.09
C VAL A 200 4.68 8.59 -18.02
N ASP A 201 5.19 9.51 -17.21
CA ASP A 201 4.69 10.88 -17.13
C ASP A 201 5.17 11.71 -18.32
N LYS A 202 4.23 12.35 -19.02
CA LYS A 202 4.41 13.26 -20.14
C LYS A 202 3.59 14.55 -19.96
N THR A 203 3.26 14.90 -18.73
CA THR A 203 2.43 16.06 -18.41
C THR A 203 3.04 17.41 -18.71
N ASP A 204 4.31 17.43 -19.10
CA ASP A 204 4.98 18.60 -19.69
C ASP A 204 4.52 18.93 -21.13
N HIS A 205 3.68 18.07 -21.73
CA HIS A 205 3.10 18.29 -23.06
C HIS A 205 1.61 18.65 -22.91
N VAL A 206 1.23 19.79 -23.43
CA VAL A 206 -0.13 20.34 -23.32
C VAL A 206 -0.69 20.61 -24.72
N LEU A 207 -1.89 20.09 -24.97
CA LEU A 207 -2.71 20.45 -26.12
C LEU A 207 -3.68 21.57 -25.72
N GLU A 208 -3.58 22.73 -26.36
CA GLU A 208 -4.57 23.79 -26.22
C GLU A 208 -5.66 23.63 -27.27
N ALA A 209 -6.91 23.53 -26.84
CA ALA A 209 -8.06 23.35 -27.73
C ALA A 209 -9.30 24.06 -27.19
N TYR A 210 -10.28 24.28 -28.04
CA TYR A 210 -11.56 24.85 -27.66
C TYR A 210 -12.60 23.76 -27.35
N ALA A 211 -13.55 24.07 -26.49
CA ALA A 211 -14.75 23.23 -26.30
C ALA A 211 -15.45 23.01 -27.65
N GLY A 212 -15.92 21.80 -27.91
CA GLY A 212 -16.52 21.40 -29.16
C GLY A 212 -15.54 21.09 -30.30
N GLU A 213 -14.25 21.21 -30.10
CA GLU A 213 -13.25 20.93 -31.12
C GLU A 213 -12.98 19.44 -31.28
N GLU A 214 -12.75 19.01 -32.52
CA GLU A 214 -12.37 17.63 -32.83
C GLU A 214 -10.86 17.46 -32.63
N ILE A 215 -10.49 16.47 -31.80
CA ILE A 215 -9.11 16.07 -31.54
C ILE A 215 -8.84 14.74 -32.23
N GLN A 216 -7.70 14.65 -32.90
CA GLN A 216 -7.27 13.44 -33.58
C GLN A 216 -5.96 12.93 -33.02
N PRO A 217 -5.99 11.94 -32.13
CA PRO A 217 -4.79 11.26 -31.67
C PRO A 217 -4.21 10.38 -32.77
N VAL A 218 -2.89 10.30 -32.83
CA VAL A 218 -2.15 9.30 -33.61
C VAL A 218 -1.17 8.62 -32.66
N VAL A 219 -1.44 7.38 -32.33
CA VAL A 219 -0.65 6.61 -31.37
C VAL A 219 0.12 5.52 -32.10
N ASN A 220 1.43 5.57 -32.02
CA ASN A 220 2.28 4.49 -32.51
C ASN A 220 2.69 3.60 -31.33
N TRP A 221 2.41 2.33 -31.40
CA TRP A 221 2.85 1.35 -30.41
C TRP A 221 3.54 0.14 -31.04
N ALA A 222 4.21 -0.61 -30.20
CA ALA A 222 4.76 -1.94 -30.48
C ALA A 222 3.87 -3.00 -29.85
N GLY A 223 3.92 -4.20 -30.40
CA GLY A 223 3.08 -5.32 -29.97
C GLY A 223 1.91 -5.55 -30.89
N GLU A 224 1.46 -6.79 -30.94
CA GLU A 224 0.28 -7.24 -31.68
C GLU A 224 -0.85 -7.51 -30.69
N TRP A 225 -2.10 -7.45 -31.15
CA TRP A 225 -3.27 -7.76 -30.34
C TRP A 225 -3.47 -6.80 -29.14
N MET A 226 -3.01 -5.56 -29.28
CA MET A 226 -3.12 -4.54 -28.23
C MET A 226 -4.37 -3.70 -28.41
N HIS A 227 -4.97 -3.33 -27.31
CA HIS A 227 -6.05 -2.36 -27.22
C HIS A 227 -5.49 -0.99 -26.86
N GLY A 228 -6.11 0.08 -27.34
CA GLY A 228 -5.76 1.45 -27.00
C GLY A 228 -6.94 2.18 -26.39
N TYR A 229 -6.71 2.89 -25.30
CA TYR A 229 -7.73 3.63 -24.57
C TYR A 229 -7.22 5.02 -24.24
N LEU A 230 -8.03 6.03 -24.55
CA LEU A 230 -7.74 7.43 -24.24
C LEU A 230 -8.81 7.99 -23.30
N TYR A 231 -8.37 8.47 -22.15
CA TYR A 231 -9.22 9.04 -21.10
C TYR A 231 -8.92 10.52 -20.94
N ILE A 232 -9.91 11.29 -20.53
CA ILE A 232 -9.76 12.68 -20.06
C ILE A 232 -10.58 12.81 -18.79
N ASP A 233 -9.93 13.20 -17.69
CA ASP A 233 -10.56 13.53 -16.44
C ASP A 233 -11.27 14.88 -16.57
N TYR A 234 -12.56 14.83 -16.83
CA TYR A 234 -13.39 16.03 -17.09
C TYR A 234 -13.90 16.69 -15.83
N ASP A 235 -14.12 15.95 -14.76
CA ASP A 235 -14.65 16.47 -13.50
C ASP A 235 -13.56 16.79 -12.47
N LYS A 236 -12.32 16.43 -12.79
CA LYS A 236 -11.09 16.69 -11.98
C LYS A 236 -11.15 16.01 -10.62
N ASP A 237 -11.71 14.83 -10.56
CA ASP A 237 -11.78 14.02 -9.36
C ASP A 237 -10.54 13.12 -9.16
N TYR A 238 -9.56 13.21 -10.09
CA TYR A 238 -8.30 12.45 -10.14
C TYR A 238 -8.48 10.96 -10.42
N THR A 239 -9.65 10.57 -10.90
CA THR A 239 -9.91 9.23 -11.44
C THR A 239 -10.19 9.29 -12.94
N PHE A 240 -10.45 8.15 -13.56
CA PHE A 240 -10.87 8.06 -14.95
C PHE A 240 -12.01 7.06 -15.04
N SER A 241 -13.20 7.56 -15.17
CA SER A 241 -14.40 6.76 -15.26
C SER A 241 -14.58 6.15 -16.66
N TYR A 242 -15.18 4.98 -16.71
CA TYR A 242 -15.59 4.33 -17.95
C TYR A 242 -16.82 3.45 -17.71
N THR A 243 -17.56 3.16 -18.75
CA THR A 243 -18.70 2.25 -18.69
C THR A 243 -18.59 1.15 -19.75
N LEU A 244 -19.20 0.00 -19.44
CA LEU A 244 -19.37 -1.09 -20.39
C LEU A 244 -20.81 -1.10 -20.91
N GLY A 245 -20.96 -1.27 -22.20
CA GLY A 245 -22.25 -1.52 -22.81
C GLY A 245 -22.79 -2.91 -22.49
N SER A 246 -24.03 -3.17 -22.86
CA SER A 246 -24.68 -4.48 -22.67
C SER A 246 -24.04 -5.61 -23.49
N ASP A 247 -23.16 -5.29 -24.40
CA ASP A 247 -22.39 -6.18 -25.26
C ASP A 247 -20.95 -6.38 -24.78
N ASP A 248 -20.65 -5.95 -23.55
CA ASP A 248 -19.33 -5.98 -22.90
C ASP A 248 -18.25 -5.15 -23.63
N TYR A 249 -18.64 -4.32 -24.59
CA TYR A 249 -17.74 -3.33 -25.16
C TYR A 249 -17.74 -2.04 -24.36
N PRO A 250 -16.62 -1.31 -24.35
CA PRO A 250 -16.60 0.01 -23.74
C PRO A 250 -17.53 0.97 -24.49
N THR A 251 -18.07 1.93 -23.76
CA THR A 251 -18.78 3.07 -24.34
C THR A 251 -17.89 4.29 -24.25
N ALA A 252 -17.84 5.09 -25.32
CA ALA A 252 -17.14 6.38 -25.33
C ALA A 252 -18.06 7.47 -24.79
N ASP A 253 -18.52 7.25 -23.55
CA ASP A 253 -19.28 8.20 -22.75
C ASP A 253 -18.50 8.49 -21.46
N GLY A 254 -18.65 9.67 -20.91
CA GLY A 254 -17.87 10.08 -19.77
C GLY A 254 -16.41 10.37 -20.13
N GLU A 255 -15.47 9.79 -19.42
CA GLU A 255 -14.05 10.14 -19.51
C GLU A 255 -13.23 9.23 -20.42
N LEU A 256 -13.72 8.05 -20.77
CA LEU A 256 -13.18 7.26 -21.86
C LEU A 256 -13.62 7.88 -23.20
N VAL A 257 -12.77 8.73 -23.77
CA VAL A 257 -13.16 9.56 -24.93
C VAL A 257 -12.89 8.88 -26.27
N SER A 258 -11.95 7.95 -26.33
CA SER A 258 -11.64 7.21 -27.55
C SER A 258 -10.99 5.87 -27.22
N TYR A 259 -11.29 4.85 -28.01
CA TYR A 259 -10.68 3.54 -27.89
C TYR A 259 -10.63 2.78 -29.21
N THR A 260 -9.71 1.83 -29.27
CA THR A 260 -9.72 0.73 -30.23
C THR A 260 -9.64 -0.59 -29.48
N PHE A 261 -10.62 -1.46 -29.71
CA PHE A 261 -10.78 -2.68 -28.94
C PHE A 261 -10.85 -3.88 -29.86
N TYR A 262 -10.01 -4.88 -29.60
CA TYR A 262 -9.99 -6.14 -30.32
C TYR A 262 -10.65 -7.26 -29.48
N SER A 263 -11.50 -8.04 -30.08
CA SER A 263 -12.09 -9.22 -29.44
C SER A 263 -12.00 -10.44 -30.33
N PRO A 264 -11.28 -11.50 -29.92
CA PRO A 264 -11.18 -12.73 -30.70
C PRO A 264 -12.48 -13.53 -30.72
N SER A 265 -13.41 -13.25 -29.83
CA SER A 265 -14.73 -13.89 -29.75
C SER A 265 -15.80 -13.19 -30.59
N ASP A 266 -15.55 -11.97 -31.08
CA ASP A 266 -16.43 -11.25 -31.96
C ASP A 266 -16.17 -11.64 -33.41
N SER A 267 -17.23 -11.95 -34.19
CA SER A 267 -17.14 -12.27 -35.62
C SER A 267 -16.60 -11.09 -36.46
N GLN A 268 -16.60 -9.88 -35.93
CA GLN A 268 -16.05 -8.67 -36.53
C GLN A 268 -14.68 -8.28 -35.98
N TRP A 269 -14.11 -9.08 -35.08
CA TRP A 269 -12.81 -8.85 -34.47
C TRP A 269 -12.70 -7.65 -33.55
N GLY A 270 -13.83 -7.11 -33.09
CA GLY A 270 -13.91 -5.96 -32.23
C GLY A 270 -14.37 -4.67 -32.91
N LYS A 271 -14.41 -3.59 -32.18
CA LYS A 271 -14.81 -2.27 -32.67
C LYS A 271 -14.07 -1.15 -31.95
N ASN A 272 -14.06 0.03 -32.56
CA ASN A 272 -13.55 1.24 -31.95
C ASN A 272 -14.70 2.11 -31.39
N SER A 273 -14.34 3.25 -30.77
CA SER A 273 -15.30 4.19 -30.17
C SER A 273 -16.30 4.82 -31.16
N LYS A 274 -16.06 4.73 -32.47
CA LYS A 274 -17.01 5.12 -33.53
C LYS A 274 -17.91 3.99 -34.00
N GLY A 275 -17.80 2.81 -33.39
CA GLY A 275 -18.55 1.61 -33.78
C GLY A 275 -18.07 0.92 -35.05
N GLU A 276 -16.91 1.33 -35.57
CA GLU A 276 -16.28 0.72 -36.74
C GLU A 276 -15.61 -0.59 -36.35
N SER A 277 -15.69 -1.60 -37.21
CA SER A 277 -15.04 -2.88 -36.95
C SER A 277 -13.53 -2.74 -36.97
N THR A 278 -12.88 -3.17 -35.89
CA THR A 278 -11.41 -3.31 -35.82
C THR A 278 -10.99 -4.68 -36.31
N LYS A 279 -9.79 -4.77 -36.83
CA LYS A 279 -9.20 -6.04 -37.27
C LYS A 279 -8.43 -6.70 -36.13
N HIS A 280 -7.96 -7.91 -36.35
CA HIS A 280 -7.15 -8.65 -35.40
C HIS A 280 -5.81 -7.98 -35.03
N ASP A 281 -5.38 -6.95 -35.76
CA ASP A 281 -4.23 -6.11 -35.41
C ASP A 281 -4.68 -4.67 -35.19
N SER A 282 -5.04 -4.34 -33.96
CA SER A 282 -5.56 -3.03 -33.58
C SER A 282 -4.58 -1.85 -33.78
N ARG A 283 -3.29 -2.13 -34.02
CA ARG A 283 -2.32 -1.09 -34.40
C ARG A 283 -2.66 -0.43 -35.74
N LEU A 284 -3.36 -1.14 -36.60
CA LEU A 284 -3.77 -0.63 -37.90
C LEU A 284 -4.99 0.28 -37.81
N ASP A 285 -5.77 0.13 -36.75
CA ASP A 285 -7.04 0.82 -36.55
C ASP A 285 -6.96 1.79 -35.35
N ASN A 286 -5.91 2.52 -35.22
CA ASN A 286 -5.59 3.51 -34.18
C ASN A 286 -6.80 4.03 -33.38
N VAL A 287 -6.60 4.63 -32.22
CA VAL A 287 -7.69 5.28 -31.49
C VAL A 287 -8.28 6.42 -32.36
N PRO A 288 -9.60 6.43 -32.63
CA PRO A 288 -10.18 7.41 -33.55
C PRO A 288 -10.25 8.81 -32.95
N SER A 289 -10.53 9.81 -33.82
CA SER A 289 -10.80 11.17 -33.38
C SER A 289 -12.04 11.22 -32.46
N PHE A 290 -12.04 12.18 -31.57
CA PHE A 290 -13.15 12.48 -30.65
C PHE A 290 -13.39 13.99 -30.58
N THR A 291 -14.56 14.40 -30.13
CA THR A 291 -14.92 15.80 -29.96
C THR A 291 -14.97 16.17 -28.50
N LEU A 292 -14.31 17.23 -28.10
CA LEU A 292 -14.40 17.77 -26.75
C LEU A 292 -15.85 18.23 -26.46
N PRO A 293 -16.37 18.02 -25.23
CA PRO A 293 -17.70 18.49 -24.88
C PRO A 293 -17.85 20.02 -25.13
N GLU A 294 -18.94 20.44 -25.76
CA GLU A 294 -19.24 21.87 -25.96
C GLU A 294 -19.40 22.64 -24.65
N SER A 295 -19.82 21.92 -23.59
CA SER A 295 -20.01 22.46 -22.24
C SER A 295 -18.74 22.49 -21.41
N LEU A 296 -17.61 22.05 -21.95
CA LEU A 296 -16.36 21.95 -21.19
C LEU A 296 -15.89 23.32 -20.72
N ALA A 297 -15.73 23.49 -19.42
CA ALA A 297 -15.26 24.74 -18.84
C ALA A 297 -13.78 24.98 -19.19
N PRO A 298 -13.33 26.24 -19.29
CA PRO A 298 -11.92 26.52 -19.44
C PRO A 298 -11.10 26.00 -18.27
N GLY A 299 -9.95 25.36 -18.55
CA GLY A 299 -9.04 24.84 -17.54
C GLY A 299 -8.11 23.77 -18.08
N GLU A 300 -7.25 23.26 -17.21
CA GLU A 300 -6.40 22.12 -17.49
C GLU A 300 -7.09 20.82 -17.11
N TYR A 301 -6.94 19.83 -17.99
CA TYR A 301 -7.52 18.50 -17.83
C TYR A 301 -6.44 17.44 -18.05
N ARG A 302 -6.42 16.42 -17.22
CA ARG A 302 -5.49 15.31 -17.37
C ARG A 302 -5.97 14.38 -18.49
N VAL A 303 -5.05 14.07 -19.37
CA VAL A 303 -5.23 13.06 -20.43
C VAL A 303 -4.42 11.83 -20.05
N ARG A 304 -4.96 10.64 -20.26
CA ARG A 304 -4.29 9.37 -20.07
C ARG A 304 -4.46 8.50 -21.30
N LEU A 305 -3.34 8.05 -21.84
CA LEU A 305 -3.32 6.99 -22.84
C LEU A 305 -2.89 5.69 -22.20
N LYS A 306 -3.65 4.62 -22.41
CA LYS A 306 -3.28 3.28 -22.04
C LYS A 306 -3.29 2.37 -23.24
N ILE A 307 -2.25 1.56 -23.43
CA ILE A 307 -2.31 0.39 -24.28
C ILE A 307 -2.22 -0.87 -23.42
N ASP A 308 -3.05 -1.86 -23.72
CA ASP A 308 -3.13 -3.09 -22.93
C ASP A 308 -3.51 -4.27 -23.82
N TRP A 309 -3.30 -5.48 -23.32
CA TRP A 309 -3.71 -6.70 -23.98
C TRP A 309 -5.23 -6.92 -23.94
N CYS A 310 -5.92 -6.59 -22.84
CA CYS A 310 -7.35 -6.89 -22.72
C CYS A 310 -8.15 -6.01 -21.73
N HIS A 311 -7.54 -5.12 -20.92
CA HIS A 311 -8.29 -4.45 -19.84
C HIS A 311 -8.43 -2.95 -20.00
N LEU A 312 -9.63 -2.49 -19.65
CA LEU A 312 -10.03 -1.07 -19.68
C LEU A 312 -9.53 -0.27 -18.49
N ASP A 313 -9.27 -0.89 -17.34
CA ASP A 313 -8.89 -0.16 -16.13
C ASP A 313 -7.77 0.85 -16.42
N PRO A 314 -8.03 2.16 -16.21
CA PRO A 314 -7.05 3.22 -16.49
C PRO A 314 -5.82 3.17 -15.59
N CYS A 315 -5.93 2.51 -14.44
CA CYS A 315 -4.87 2.38 -13.45
C CYS A 315 -4.03 1.11 -13.62
N GLY A 316 -4.51 0.17 -14.42
CA GLY A 316 -3.79 -1.09 -14.67
C GLY A 316 -3.75 -2.01 -13.46
N HIS A 317 -4.80 -2.07 -12.68
CA HIS A 317 -4.89 -2.78 -11.40
C HIS A 317 -4.42 -4.24 -11.52
N PRO A 318 -3.47 -4.68 -10.67
CA PRO A 318 -2.87 -6.02 -10.75
C PRO A 318 -3.81 -7.14 -10.30
N ASP A 319 -4.86 -6.82 -9.55
CA ASP A 319 -5.67 -7.80 -8.81
C ASP A 319 -6.91 -8.28 -9.56
N GLU A 320 -7.29 -7.61 -10.63
CA GLU A 320 -8.59 -7.89 -11.20
C GLU A 320 -8.65 -9.10 -12.13
N ILE A 321 -7.60 -9.52 -12.82
CA ILE A 321 -7.66 -10.74 -13.66
C ILE A 321 -6.26 -11.19 -14.14
N ALA A 322 -6.13 -12.47 -14.51
CA ALA A 322 -4.91 -13.15 -14.97
C ALA A 322 -4.18 -12.55 -16.21
N ASN A 323 -4.65 -11.43 -16.77
CA ASN A 323 -4.14 -10.83 -18.00
C ASN A 323 -3.89 -9.31 -17.88
N THR A 324 -3.43 -8.86 -16.75
CA THR A 324 -3.11 -7.46 -16.48
C THR A 324 -1.87 -6.96 -17.22
N LEU A 325 -1.59 -5.67 -17.13
CA LEU A 325 -0.34 -5.06 -17.64
C LEU A 325 0.92 -5.82 -17.20
N THR A 326 0.88 -6.47 -16.04
CA THR A 326 1.97 -7.33 -15.53
C THR A 326 2.11 -8.63 -16.32
N GLY A 327 1.02 -9.27 -16.74
CA GLY A 327 1.03 -10.56 -17.41
C GLY A 327 1.32 -10.49 -18.89
N ASN A 328 0.77 -9.50 -19.59
CA ASN A 328 0.76 -9.45 -21.07
C ASN A 328 1.39 -8.20 -21.68
N GLY A 329 1.82 -7.26 -20.86
CA GLY A 329 2.48 -6.03 -21.33
C GLY A 329 1.50 -4.97 -21.79
N GLY A 330 2.05 -3.82 -22.05
CA GLY A 330 1.37 -2.56 -22.33
C GLY A 330 2.02 -1.45 -21.54
N ASN A 331 1.53 -0.24 -21.63
CA ASN A 331 1.93 0.84 -20.75
C ASN A 331 0.88 1.96 -20.68
N ILE A 332 1.04 2.81 -19.68
CA ILE A 332 0.25 4.00 -19.40
C ILE A 332 1.14 5.23 -19.64
N VAL A 333 0.61 6.21 -20.35
CA VAL A 333 1.29 7.49 -20.60
C VAL A 333 0.38 8.65 -20.21
#